data_d777b1a89232049b9128bcc1937a6c57
#
_entry.id   d777b1a89232049b9128bcc1937a6c57
#
_cell.length_a   1.000
_cell.length_b   1.000
_cell.length_c   1.000
_cell.angle_alpha   90.00
_cell.angle_beta   90.00
_cell.angle_gamma   90.00
#
_symmetry.space_group_name_H-M   'P 1'
#
loop_
_entity.id
_entity.type
_entity.pdbx_description
1 polymer ?
#
loop_
_entity_poly.entity_id
_entity_poly.type
_entity_poly.pdbx_seq_one_letter_code
_entity_poly.pdbx_strand_id
1 'polypeptide(L)'
;VYKRQVVMCAVIILIIICVSRIVSRQRLLDGDAADSEKLIKMYEYLEKLLAFSGFRRDEDMDYQDYIYGIVASEKELQGIGLEDAVQIILAVRFGNAKCVDKADITGIINTIRQVRSYALKKARGLKKLIVCLI
;
A
#
# COMPACT_ATOMS: atom_id res chain seq x y z
N VAL A 1 2.28 37.02 -18.85
CA VAL A 1 1.39 36.15 -19.64
C VAL A 1 1.88 34.70 -19.64
N TYR A 2 3.18 34.49 -19.81
CA TYR A 2 3.76 33.13 -19.81
C TYR A 2 3.67 32.44 -18.44
N LYS A 3 3.78 33.16 -17.33
CA LYS A 3 3.70 32.60 -15.98
C LYS A 3 2.35 31.96 -15.69
N ARG A 4 1.25 32.55 -16.16
CA ARG A 4 -0.09 31.97 -15.98
C ARG A 4 -0.26 30.69 -16.77
N GLN A 5 0.23 30.62 -18.00
CA GLN A 5 0.18 29.41 -18.81
C GLN A 5 1.00 28.28 -18.21
N VAL A 6 2.21 28.58 -17.74
CA VAL A 6 3.08 27.58 -17.08
C VAL A 6 2.42 27.02 -15.82
N VAL A 7 1.82 27.89 -14.99
CA VAL A 7 1.11 27.46 -13.78
C VAL A 7 -0.10 26.59 -14.13
N MET A 8 -0.90 26.99 -15.14
CA MET A 8 -2.05 26.20 -15.57
C MET A 8 -1.62 24.83 -16.10
N CYS A 9 -0.58 24.75 -16.91
CA CYS A 9 -0.05 23.48 -17.42
C CYS A 9 0.45 22.59 -16.29
N ALA A 10 1.16 23.15 -15.31
CA ALA A 10 1.64 22.43 -14.14
C ALA A 10 0.47 21.86 -13.32
N VAL A 11 -0.59 22.62 -13.10
CA VAL A 11 -1.79 22.20 -12.40
C VAL A 11 -2.50 21.05 -13.14
N ILE A 12 -2.64 21.18 -14.46
CA ILE A 12 -3.27 20.13 -15.30
C ILE A 12 -2.46 18.83 -15.22
N ILE A 13 -1.14 18.91 -15.33
CA ILE A 13 -0.26 17.74 -15.22
C ILE A 13 -0.40 17.08 -13.85
N LEU A 14 -0.44 17.86 -12.77
CA LEU A 14 -0.66 17.34 -11.42
C LEU A 14 -2.00 16.64 -11.28
N ILE A 15 -3.08 17.21 -11.84
CA ILE A 15 -4.41 16.60 -11.82
C ILE A 15 -4.40 15.27 -12.57
N ILE A 16 -3.76 15.20 -13.74
CA ILE A 16 -3.65 13.96 -14.52
C ILE A 16 -2.89 12.89 -13.74
N ILE A 17 -1.79 13.25 -13.11
CA ILE A 17 -1.01 12.32 -12.27
C ILE A 17 -1.83 11.82 -11.10
N CYS A 18 -2.54 12.72 -10.40
CA CYS A 18 -3.41 12.36 -9.27
C CYS A 18 -4.52 11.39 -9.69
N VAL A 19 -5.24 11.69 -10.77
CA VAL A 19 -6.32 10.85 -11.28
C VAL A 19 -5.79 9.48 -11.72
N SER A 20 -4.66 9.46 -12.44
CA SER A 20 -4.03 8.23 -12.89
C SER A 20 -3.66 7.32 -11.71
N ARG A 21 -3.10 7.88 -10.65
CA ARG A 21 -2.74 7.11 -9.46
C ARG A 21 -3.95 6.60 -8.69
N ILE A 22 -4.99 7.41 -8.56
CA ILE A 22 -6.25 7.00 -7.92
C ILE A 22 -6.89 5.84 -8.69
N VAL A 23 -6.96 5.93 -10.02
CA VAL A 23 -7.50 4.86 -10.86
C VAL A 23 -6.68 3.59 -10.75
N SER A 24 -5.35 3.68 -10.80
CA SER A 24 -4.46 2.52 -10.64
C SER A 24 -4.65 1.85 -9.29
N ARG A 25 -4.77 2.63 -8.22
CA ARG A 25 -5.03 2.09 -6.89
C ARG A 25 -6.38 1.39 -6.80
N GLN A 26 -7.45 1.98 -7.37
CA GLN A 26 -8.76 1.36 -7.39
C GLN A 26 -8.75 0.04 -8.16
N ARG A 27 -8.08 -0.02 -9.30
CA ARG A 27 -7.92 -1.25 -10.07
C ARG A 27 -7.18 -2.33 -9.28
N LEU A 28 -6.19 -1.94 -8.49
CA LEU A 28 -5.45 -2.87 -7.65
C LEU A 28 -6.34 -3.47 -6.56
N LEU A 29 -7.25 -2.67 -5.98
CA LEU A 29 -8.09 -3.08 -4.87
C LEU A 29 -9.43 -3.70 -5.29
N ASP A 30 -9.92 -3.44 -6.51
CA ASP A 30 -11.26 -3.85 -6.95
C ASP A 30 -11.30 -5.15 -7.77
N GLY A 31 -10.21 -5.86 -7.94
CA GLY A 31 -10.19 -7.08 -8.75
C GLY A 31 -10.69 -8.32 -8.00
N ASP A 32 -11.53 -9.11 -8.64
CA ASP A 32 -12.02 -10.39 -8.12
C ASP A 32 -10.99 -11.53 -8.26
N ALA A 33 -10.07 -11.41 -9.20
CA ALA A 33 -9.03 -12.39 -9.42
C ALA A 33 -7.69 -11.85 -8.97
N ALA A 34 -7.07 -12.53 -8.01
CA ALA A 34 -5.71 -12.25 -7.62
C ALA A 34 -4.79 -13.32 -8.17
N ASP A 35 -4.04 -12.98 -9.20
CA ASP A 35 -2.87 -13.74 -9.60
C ASP A 35 -1.69 -13.34 -8.70
N SER A 36 -0.58 -14.09 -8.83
CA SER A 36 0.62 -13.82 -8.04
C SER A 36 1.18 -12.40 -8.27
N GLU A 37 1.07 -11.91 -9.50
CA GLU A 37 1.55 -10.57 -9.87
C GLU A 37 0.77 -9.48 -9.12
N LYS A 38 -0.55 -9.61 -9.03
CA LYS A 38 -1.40 -8.66 -8.33
C LYS A 38 -1.11 -8.63 -6.84
N LEU A 39 -0.89 -9.79 -6.22
CA LEU A 39 -0.52 -9.91 -4.82
C LEU A 39 0.83 -9.27 -4.51
N ILE A 40 1.81 -9.44 -5.39
CA ILE A 40 3.11 -8.80 -5.27
C ILE A 40 2.96 -7.27 -5.33
N LYS A 41 2.14 -6.75 -6.23
CA LYS A 41 1.85 -5.32 -6.31
C LYS A 41 1.14 -4.79 -5.07
N MET A 42 0.22 -5.56 -4.51
CA MET A 42 -0.44 -5.23 -3.24
C MET A 42 0.57 -5.14 -2.09
N TYR A 43 1.51 -6.07 -2.03
CA TYR A 43 2.56 -6.06 -1.02
C TYR A 43 3.49 -4.85 -1.18
N GLU A 44 3.89 -4.55 -2.40
CA GLU A 44 4.72 -3.36 -2.69
C GLU A 44 4.02 -2.07 -2.25
N TYR A 45 2.72 -1.98 -2.51
CA TYR A 45 1.91 -0.85 -2.07
C TYR A 45 1.85 -0.76 -0.54
N LEU A 46 1.64 -1.88 0.12
CA LEU A 46 1.63 -1.97 1.59
C LEU A 46 2.97 -1.54 2.18
N GLU A 47 4.07 -2.03 1.61
CA GLU A 47 5.42 -1.67 2.04
C GLU A 47 5.70 -0.17 1.87
N LYS A 48 5.22 0.44 0.79
CA LYS A 48 5.31 1.88 0.58
C LYS A 48 4.55 2.66 1.65
N LEU A 49 3.34 2.24 1.99
CA LEU A 49 2.56 2.87 3.05
C LEU A 49 3.26 2.77 4.41
N LEU A 50 3.82 1.62 4.73
CA LEU A 50 4.56 1.40 5.97
C LEU A 50 5.86 2.22 6.00
N ALA A 51 6.60 2.26 4.91
CA ALA A 51 7.81 3.07 4.79
C ALA A 51 7.49 4.56 4.96
N PHE A 52 6.37 5.01 4.43
CA PHE A 52 5.92 6.38 4.56
C PHE A 52 5.53 6.72 6.01
N SER A 53 5.04 5.73 6.75
CA SER A 53 4.72 5.85 8.18
C SER A 53 5.95 5.78 9.10
N GLY A 54 7.15 5.58 8.55
CA GLY A 54 8.40 5.51 9.29
C GLY A 54 8.96 4.10 9.46
N PHE A 55 8.32 3.09 8.89
CA PHE A 55 8.73 1.69 9.00
C PHE A 55 9.37 1.21 7.69
N ARG A 56 10.66 1.49 7.52
CA ARG A 56 11.41 1.00 6.37
C ARG A 56 12.02 -0.36 6.66
N ARG A 57 11.92 -1.25 5.67
CA ARG A 57 12.59 -2.54 5.72
C ARG A 57 14.03 -2.40 5.21
N ASP A 58 14.99 -2.89 5.97
CA ASP A 58 16.36 -3.04 5.49
C ASP A 58 16.43 -4.21 4.50
N GLU A 59 17.31 -4.10 3.50
CA GLU A 59 17.42 -5.11 2.44
C GLU A 59 17.75 -6.50 2.99
N ASP A 60 18.52 -6.55 4.09
CA ASP A 60 18.93 -7.80 4.73
C ASP A 60 17.89 -8.33 5.73
N MET A 61 16.84 -7.59 6.01
CA MET A 61 15.83 -7.97 6.98
C MET A 61 14.80 -8.91 6.36
N ASP A 62 14.51 -10.02 7.04
CA ASP A 62 13.44 -10.93 6.63
C ASP A 62 12.08 -10.25 6.73
N TYR A 63 11.19 -10.58 5.79
CA TYR A 63 9.84 -9.99 5.72
C TYR A 63 9.02 -10.25 6.97
N GLN A 64 9.10 -11.46 7.53
CA GLN A 64 8.38 -11.80 8.74
C GLN A 64 8.87 -10.99 9.94
N ASP A 65 10.18 -10.90 10.12
CA ASP A 65 10.79 -10.11 11.21
C ASP A 65 10.43 -8.63 11.09
N TYR A 66 10.40 -8.12 9.87
CA TYR A 66 9.97 -6.75 9.60
C TYR A 66 8.54 -6.50 10.06
N ILE A 67 7.61 -7.36 9.67
CA ILE A 67 6.18 -7.22 10.02
C ILE A 67 5.94 -7.44 11.51
N TYR A 68 6.55 -8.45 12.11
CA TYR A 68 6.44 -8.68 13.56
C TYR A 68 6.98 -7.51 14.37
N GLY A 69 8.08 -6.91 13.94
CA GLY A 69 8.64 -5.71 14.56
C GLY A 69 7.69 -4.53 14.54
N ILE A 70 7.01 -4.30 13.41
CA ILE A 70 6.02 -3.23 13.27
C ILE A 70 4.83 -3.46 14.19
N VAL A 71 4.26 -4.66 14.18
CA VAL A 71 3.09 -5.00 14.99
C VAL A 71 3.42 -4.92 16.49
N ALA A 72 4.63 -5.32 16.89
CA ALA A 72 5.07 -5.22 18.26
C ALA A 72 5.26 -3.77 18.72
N SER A 73 5.68 -2.87 17.83
CA SER A 73 5.95 -1.46 18.16
C SER A 73 4.72 -0.56 18.11
N GLU A 74 3.70 -0.90 17.32
CA GLU A 74 2.52 -0.06 17.10
C GLU A 74 1.23 -0.79 17.46
N LYS A 75 0.55 -0.31 18.50
CA LYS A 75 -0.71 -0.89 18.97
C LYS A 75 -1.85 -0.73 17.94
N GLU A 76 -1.84 0.36 17.18
CA GLU A 76 -2.89 0.64 16.18
C GLU A 76 -2.87 -0.37 15.02
N LEU A 77 -1.71 -0.99 14.75
CA LEU A 77 -1.55 -1.99 13.71
C LEU A 77 -1.78 -3.42 14.22
N GLN A 78 -1.98 -3.60 15.52
CA GLN A 78 -2.35 -4.89 16.08
C GLN A 78 -3.81 -5.19 15.82
N GLY A 79 -4.11 -6.44 15.51
CA GLY A 79 -5.49 -6.89 15.31
C GLY A 79 -6.11 -6.57 13.96
N ILE A 80 -5.37 -5.95 13.04
CA ILE A 80 -5.87 -5.67 11.69
C ILE A 80 -5.58 -6.79 10.69
N GLY A 81 -4.92 -7.85 11.11
CA GLY A 81 -4.58 -8.97 10.23
C GLY A 81 -3.37 -8.74 9.33
N LEU A 82 -2.50 -7.81 9.69
CA LEU A 82 -1.30 -7.48 8.89
C LEU A 82 -0.38 -8.69 8.72
N GLU A 83 -0.14 -9.44 9.80
CA GLU A 83 0.71 -10.63 9.78
C GLU A 83 0.14 -11.71 8.85
N ASP A 84 -1.16 -11.99 8.96
CA ASP A 84 -1.84 -12.99 8.14
C ASP A 84 -1.83 -12.59 6.66
N ALA A 85 -2.11 -11.34 6.35
CA ALA A 85 -2.10 -10.82 5.00
C ALA A 85 -0.71 -10.96 4.35
N VAL A 86 0.34 -10.61 5.08
CA VAL A 86 1.71 -10.71 4.57
C VAL A 86 2.12 -12.17 4.40
N GLN A 87 1.74 -13.07 5.32
CA GLN A 87 2.02 -14.51 5.17
C GLN A 87 1.40 -15.08 3.92
N ILE A 88 0.15 -14.74 3.61
CA ILE A 88 -0.53 -15.19 2.39
C ILE A 88 0.21 -14.69 1.15
N ILE A 89 0.57 -13.42 1.11
CA ILE A 89 1.28 -12.83 -0.02
C ILE A 89 2.65 -13.49 -0.22
N LEU A 90 3.39 -13.71 0.86
CA LEU A 90 4.70 -14.35 0.79
C LEU A 90 4.62 -15.81 0.34
N ALA A 91 3.60 -16.55 0.78
CA ALA A 91 3.37 -17.92 0.33
C ALA A 91 3.15 -17.98 -1.18
N VAL A 92 2.42 -17.05 -1.74
CA VAL A 92 2.21 -16.96 -3.19
C VAL A 92 3.48 -16.53 -3.91
N ARG A 93 4.18 -15.52 -3.40
CA ARG A 93 5.40 -14.98 -4.00
C ARG A 93 6.53 -16.02 -4.11
N PHE A 94 6.68 -16.84 -3.08
CA PHE A 94 7.73 -17.87 -3.03
C PHE A 94 7.27 -19.24 -3.53
N GLY A 95 6.10 -19.32 -4.18
CA GLY A 95 5.66 -20.49 -4.90
C GLY A 95 5.03 -21.60 -4.07
N ASN A 96 4.76 -21.35 -2.79
CA ASN A 96 4.15 -22.34 -1.89
C ASN A 96 2.62 -22.48 -2.07
N ALA A 97 1.98 -21.45 -2.65
CA ALA A 97 0.55 -21.45 -2.94
C ALA A 97 0.31 -20.92 -4.35
N LYS A 98 -0.57 -21.59 -5.12
CA LYS A 98 -0.89 -21.20 -6.50
C LYS A 98 -2.15 -20.35 -6.61
N CYS A 99 -3.05 -20.49 -5.65
CA CYS A 99 -4.33 -19.79 -5.64
C CYS A 99 -4.62 -19.25 -4.24
N VAL A 100 -5.26 -18.09 -4.21
CA VAL A 100 -5.71 -17.46 -2.96
C VAL A 100 -7.24 -17.39 -2.99
N ASP A 101 -7.89 -17.78 -1.91
CA ASP A 101 -9.32 -17.71 -1.78
C ASP A 101 -9.83 -16.26 -1.82
N LYS A 102 -11.05 -16.08 -2.32
CA LYS A 102 -11.67 -14.76 -2.39
C LYS A 102 -11.80 -14.09 -1.01
N ALA A 103 -12.02 -14.88 0.05
CA ALA A 103 -12.07 -14.41 1.42
C ALA A 103 -10.71 -13.84 1.88
N ASP A 104 -9.62 -14.52 1.52
CA ASP A 104 -8.26 -14.06 1.84
C ASP A 104 -7.91 -12.77 1.11
N ILE A 105 -8.31 -12.65 -0.15
CA ILE A 105 -8.12 -11.41 -0.93
C ILE A 105 -8.85 -10.24 -0.28
N THR A 106 -10.09 -10.45 0.13
CA THR A 106 -10.90 -9.45 0.84
C THR A 106 -10.22 -9.03 2.14
N GLY A 107 -9.68 -9.99 2.89
CA GLY A 107 -8.92 -9.73 4.12
C GLY A 107 -7.67 -8.89 3.86
N ILE A 108 -6.92 -9.20 2.81
CA ILE A 108 -5.73 -8.43 2.41
C ILE A 108 -6.11 -6.99 2.05
N ILE A 109 -7.16 -6.81 1.26
CA ILE A 109 -7.65 -5.49 0.86
C ILE A 109 -8.07 -4.67 2.10
N ASN A 110 -8.78 -5.27 3.03
CA ASN A 110 -9.19 -4.61 4.26
C ASN A 110 -7.97 -4.19 5.10
N THR A 111 -6.98 -5.06 5.21
CA THR A 111 -5.71 -4.76 5.91
C THR A 111 -5.01 -3.56 5.26
N ILE A 112 -4.91 -3.53 3.93
CA ILE A 112 -4.30 -2.43 3.19
C ILE A 112 -5.06 -1.12 3.45
N ARG A 113 -6.38 -1.15 3.45
CA ARG A 113 -7.21 0.02 3.75
C ARG A 113 -6.96 0.55 5.17
N GLN A 114 -6.84 -0.33 6.15
CA GLN A 114 -6.56 0.05 7.54
C GLN A 114 -5.16 0.63 7.70
N VAL A 115 -4.15 0.03 7.06
CA VAL A 115 -2.78 0.57 7.04
C VAL A 115 -2.76 1.95 6.37
N ARG A 116 -3.51 2.12 5.30
CA ARG A 116 -3.62 3.41 4.61
C ARG A 116 -4.25 4.47 5.52
N SER A 117 -5.31 4.13 6.24
CA SER A 117 -5.93 5.03 7.22
C SER A 117 -4.93 5.42 8.32
N TYR A 118 -4.14 4.47 8.80
CA TYR A 118 -3.09 4.71 9.77
C TYR A 118 -2.02 5.68 9.21
N ALA A 119 -1.57 5.46 7.99
CA ALA A 119 -0.61 6.33 7.33
C ALA A 119 -1.15 7.76 7.16
N LEU A 120 -2.43 7.90 6.81
CA LEU A 120 -3.08 9.19 6.69
C LEU A 120 -3.20 9.92 8.03
N LYS A 121 -3.48 9.20 9.11
CA LYS A 121 -3.52 9.78 10.46
C LYS A 121 -2.15 10.28 10.92
N LYS A 122 -1.10 9.54 10.62
CA LYS A 122 0.28 9.92 10.95
C LYS A 122 0.82 11.05 10.10
N ALA A 123 0.34 11.15 8.87
CA ALA A 123 0.83 12.17 7.93
C ALA A 123 0.24 13.54 8.26
N ARG A 124 1.07 14.57 8.20
CA ARG A 124 0.68 15.97 8.40
C ARG A 124 1.15 16.82 7.21
N GLY A 125 0.31 17.75 6.76
CA GLY A 125 0.66 18.69 5.70
C GLY A 125 0.94 18.04 4.36
N LEU A 126 2.08 18.31 3.76
CA LEU A 126 2.49 17.79 2.46
C LEU A 126 2.59 16.26 2.43
N LYS A 127 2.94 15.62 3.54
CA LYS A 127 2.99 14.17 3.64
C LYS A 127 1.63 13.52 3.40
N LYS A 128 0.56 14.16 3.87
CA LYS A 128 -0.82 13.70 3.65
C LYS A 128 -1.16 13.68 2.16
N LEU A 129 -0.73 14.68 1.42
CA LEU A 129 -0.88 14.75 -0.03
C LEU A 129 -0.14 13.62 -0.74
N ILE A 130 1.08 13.32 -0.32
CA ILE A 130 1.89 12.24 -0.88
C ILE A 130 1.24 10.87 -0.63
N VAL A 131 0.69 10.62 0.56
CA VAL A 131 -0.04 9.38 0.86
C VAL A 131 -1.27 9.25 -0.03
N CYS A 132 -1.99 10.32 -0.27
CA CYS A 132 -3.13 10.32 -1.20
C CYS A 132 -2.72 9.98 -2.63
N LEU A 133 -1.50 10.35 -3.04
CA LEU A 133 -0.96 10.10 -4.37
C LEU A 133 -0.38 8.69 -4.55
N ILE A 134 -0.02 8.02 -3.48
CA ILE A 134 0.42 6.64 -3.51
C ILE A 134 -0.80 5.75 -3.71
#